data_b1f1c866478109eeb55d6fd174a2cc83
#
_entry.id   b1f1c866478109eeb55d6fd174a2cc83
#
_cell.length_a   1.000
_cell.length_b   1.000
_cell.length_c   1.000
_cell.angle_alpha   90.00
_cell.angle_beta   90.00
_cell.angle_gamma   90.00
#
_symmetry.space_group_name_H-M   'P 1'
#
loop_
_entity.id
_entity.type
_entity.pdbx_description
1 polymer ?
#
loop_
_entity_poly.entity_id
_entity_poly.type
_entity_poly.pdbx_seq_one_letter_code
_entity_poly.pdbx_strand_id
1 'polypeptide(L)'
;MKILVVQNRMGIGDMVIFLPFIEAISKKYNSPVNILVKANSKASEFLDNNKYINNIIILDRDNKSGSHDGLLGSIKLIKDLKKFNFEKVFIFNSSLRFNLISKFSGIKEIYQYPLFTKKNQHIIKTAQNFIKSQLDINVESQPFIQLENKLIDSAKKNFKIDNNEINILLGIGGSGSTKRVPAKKYIEFMEMAIKNYNCKFFLATGKNEEEQVIQKQILQSIHKDRCIPLDQIKLKDTLPIIKNCQIAICNDSSFSHLSAALGVETIVLMTDTPLLYGNYSPKMHPIIPDGETTVTHNTL
;
A
#
# COMPACT_ATOMS: atom_id res chain seq x y z
N MET A 1 -16.77 21.01 -7.27
CA MET A 1 -15.76 21.40 -6.27
C MET A 1 -14.50 20.59 -6.53
N LYS A 2 -13.32 21.24 -6.55
CA LYS A 2 -12.04 20.57 -6.79
C LYS A 2 -11.24 20.46 -5.49
N ILE A 3 -11.01 19.24 -5.05
CA ILE A 3 -10.33 18.94 -3.78
C ILE A 3 -8.99 18.27 -4.07
N LEU A 4 -7.95 18.71 -3.38
CA LEU A 4 -6.63 18.07 -3.37
C LEU A 4 -6.42 17.32 -2.05
N VAL A 5 -5.88 16.11 -2.13
CA VAL A 5 -5.39 15.36 -0.96
C VAL A 5 -3.88 15.17 -1.12
N VAL A 6 -3.11 15.60 -0.15
CA VAL A 6 -1.65 15.45 -0.14
C VAL A 6 -1.27 14.30 0.78
N GLN A 7 -0.83 13.20 0.17
CA GLN A 7 -0.26 12.05 0.86
C GLN A 7 1.16 11.82 0.33
N ASN A 8 2.15 12.27 1.05
CA ASN A 8 3.55 12.29 0.61
C ASN A 8 4.44 11.24 1.29
N ARG A 9 3.86 10.27 1.98
CA ARG A 9 4.61 9.12 2.53
C ARG A 9 5.06 8.22 1.40
N MET A 10 6.07 7.41 1.69
CA MET A 10 6.72 6.57 0.68
C MET A 10 6.15 5.16 0.69
N GLY A 11 5.98 4.61 -0.50
CA GLY A 11 5.64 3.21 -0.68
C GLY A 11 4.15 2.93 -0.95
N ILE A 12 3.93 1.76 -1.49
CA ILE A 12 2.60 1.25 -1.88
C ILE A 12 1.75 1.00 -0.63
N GLY A 13 2.33 0.40 0.43
CA GLY A 13 1.62 0.10 1.67
C GLY A 13 1.04 1.36 2.32
N ASP A 14 1.85 2.43 2.44
CA ASP A 14 1.35 3.71 2.95
C ASP A 14 0.19 4.25 2.10
N MET A 15 0.25 4.11 0.77
CA MET A 15 -0.83 4.57 -0.09
C MET A 15 -2.13 3.78 0.16
N VAL A 16 -2.03 2.47 0.32
CA VAL A 16 -3.18 1.60 0.65
C VAL A 16 -3.79 1.98 1.99
N ILE A 17 -2.98 2.22 3.02
CA ILE A 17 -3.45 2.65 4.36
C ILE A 17 -4.30 3.91 4.29
N PHE A 18 -4.00 4.83 3.38
CA PHE A 18 -4.71 6.11 3.26
C PHE A 18 -6.00 6.06 2.43
N LEU A 19 -6.29 4.98 1.72
CA LEU A 19 -7.49 4.87 0.87
C LEU A 19 -8.80 5.14 1.61
N PRO A 20 -9.07 4.63 2.83
CA PRO A 20 -10.31 4.91 3.54
C PRO A 20 -10.52 6.40 3.85
N PHE A 21 -9.42 7.13 4.13
CA PHE A 21 -9.48 8.57 4.43
C PHE A 21 -9.75 9.40 3.17
N ILE A 22 -9.15 9.01 2.04
CA ILE A 22 -9.40 9.61 0.72
C ILE A 22 -10.86 9.40 0.32
N GLU A 23 -11.37 8.19 0.49
CA GLU A 23 -12.77 7.84 0.25
C GLU A 23 -13.73 8.65 1.13
N ALA A 24 -13.42 8.80 2.42
CA ALA A 24 -14.25 9.57 3.35
C ALA A 24 -14.34 11.05 2.93
N ILE A 25 -13.23 11.65 2.49
CA ILE A 25 -13.23 13.03 1.96
C ILE A 25 -14.08 13.11 0.69
N SER A 26 -13.89 12.19 -0.25
CA SER A 26 -14.66 12.14 -1.50
C SER A 26 -16.15 12.01 -1.25
N LYS A 27 -16.56 11.11 -0.35
CA LYS A 27 -17.97 10.91 0.04
C LYS A 27 -18.57 12.13 0.72
N LYS A 28 -17.82 12.75 1.66
CA LYS A 28 -18.29 13.95 2.38
C LYS A 28 -18.69 15.08 1.45
N TYR A 29 -17.92 15.26 0.39
CA TYR A 29 -18.14 16.34 -0.55
C TYR A 29 -18.86 15.91 -1.83
N ASN A 30 -19.25 14.64 -1.92
CA ASN A 30 -19.88 14.05 -3.11
C ASN A 30 -19.12 14.39 -4.40
N SER A 31 -17.80 14.31 -4.34
CA SER A 31 -16.89 14.68 -5.44
C SER A 31 -15.61 13.88 -5.40
N PRO A 32 -15.18 13.23 -6.48
CA PRO A 32 -13.88 12.58 -6.53
C PRO A 32 -12.76 13.59 -6.27
N VAL A 33 -11.75 13.17 -5.51
CA VAL A 33 -10.63 14.03 -5.13
C VAL A 33 -9.44 13.83 -6.07
N ASN A 34 -8.55 14.82 -6.12
CA ASN A 34 -7.25 14.69 -6.76
C ASN A 34 -6.22 14.38 -5.68
N ILE A 35 -5.28 13.49 -5.95
CA ILE A 35 -4.25 13.13 -4.96
C ILE A 35 -2.86 13.57 -5.42
N LEU A 36 -2.08 14.15 -4.51
CA LEU A 36 -0.66 14.45 -4.71
C LEU A 36 0.17 13.44 -3.94
N VAL A 37 0.86 12.55 -4.64
CA VAL A 37 1.57 11.41 -4.10
C VAL A 37 2.96 11.23 -4.71
N LYS A 38 3.88 10.58 -4.02
CA LYS A 38 5.20 10.26 -4.58
C LYS A 38 5.10 9.15 -5.63
N ALA A 39 6.03 9.15 -6.59
CA ALA A 39 6.08 8.15 -7.65
C ALA A 39 6.21 6.71 -7.13
N ASN A 40 6.97 6.49 -6.06
CA ASN A 40 7.16 5.17 -5.47
C ASN A 40 5.93 4.61 -4.72
N SER A 41 4.87 5.41 -4.54
CA SER A 41 3.55 4.91 -4.11
C SER A 41 2.91 4.01 -5.17
N LYS A 42 3.33 4.13 -6.44
CA LYS A 42 2.76 3.44 -7.61
C LYS A 42 1.24 3.58 -7.72
N ALA A 43 0.69 4.67 -7.20
CA ALA A 43 -0.76 4.88 -7.12
C ALA A 43 -1.47 4.71 -8.47
N SER A 44 -0.88 5.17 -9.57
CA SER A 44 -1.41 5.00 -10.92
C SER A 44 -1.48 3.55 -11.41
N GLU A 45 -0.73 2.62 -10.77
CA GLU A 45 -0.78 1.21 -11.16
C GLU A 45 -1.99 0.46 -10.55
N PHE A 46 -2.66 1.02 -9.54
CA PHE A 46 -3.76 0.33 -8.87
C PHE A 46 -4.97 1.21 -8.48
N LEU A 47 -4.95 2.51 -8.78
CA LEU A 47 -6.01 3.43 -8.46
C LEU A 47 -6.64 4.14 -9.67
N ASP A 48 -6.20 3.88 -10.90
CA ASP A 48 -6.70 4.56 -12.09
C ASP A 48 -8.23 4.47 -12.28
N ASN A 49 -8.83 3.36 -11.84
CA ASN A 49 -10.29 3.13 -11.90
C ASN A 49 -10.99 3.35 -10.55
N ASN A 50 -10.35 4.04 -9.59
CA ASN A 50 -10.96 4.30 -8.30
C ASN A 50 -11.97 5.45 -8.40
N LYS A 51 -13.25 5.15 -8.16
CA LYS A 51 -14.35 6.14 -8.28
C LYS A 51 -14.26 7.35 -7.35
N TYR A 52 -13.42 7.28 -6.31
CA TYR A 52 -13.20 8.37 -5.36
C TYR A 52 -12.02 9.27 -5.73
N ILE A 53 -11.24 8.87 -6.74
CA ILE A 53 -10.05 9.59 -7.19
C ILE A 53 -10.25 10.03 -8.63
N ASN A 54 -10.12 11.35 -8.87
CA ASN A 54 -10.25 11.94 -10.20
C ASN A 54 -8.91 11.98 -10.94
N ASN A 55 -7.84 12.42 -10.24
CA ASN A 55 -6.51 12.56 -10.82
C ASN A 55 -5.43 12.19 -9.82
N ILE A 56 -4.38 11.55 -10.31
CA ILE A 56 -3.16 11.23 -9.55
C ILE A 56 -2.04 12.16 -10.04
N ILE A 57 -1.64 13.08 -9.17
CA ILE A 57 -0.58 14.05 -9.45
C ILE A 57 0.70 13.53 -8.78
N ILE A 58 1.76 13.38 -9.56
CA ILE A 58 3.02 12.88 -9.04
C ILE A 58 3.84 14.02 -8.42
N LEU A 59 4.14 13.87 -7.15
CA LEU A 59 5.12 14.69 -6.46
C LEU A 59 6.52 14.17 -6.82
N ASP A 60 7.10 14.77 -7.84
CA ASP A 60 8.47 14.47 -8.29
C ASP A 60 9.48 15.05 -7.31
N ARG A 61 9.69 14.31 -6.22
CA ARG A 61 10.59 14.62 -5.15
C ARG A 61 11.39 13.39 -4.74
N ASP A 62 12.62 13.34 -5.19
CA ASP A 62 13.51 12.22 -4.94
C ASP A 62 14.91 12.70 -4.57
N ASN A 63 15.23 12.69 -3.27
CA ASN A 63 16.58 12.86 -2.69
C ASN A 63 17.45 13.97 -3.33
N LYS A 64 16.86 15.14 -3.62
CA LYS A 64 17.47 16.35 -4.18
C LYS A 64 17.55 16.47 -5.70
N SER A 65 17.13 15.47 -6.48
CA SER A 65 17.15 15.51 -7.96
C SER A 65 15.77 15.71 -8.60
N GLY A 66 14.70 15.58 -7.84
CA GLY A 66 13.33 15.72 -8.34
C GLY A 66 12.98 17.17 -8.70
N SER A 67 12.14 17.35 -9.70
CA SER A 67 11.73 18.68 -10.19
C SER A 67 10.95 19.50 -9.14
N HIS A 68 10.47 18.88 -8.08
CA HIS A 68 9.79 19.52 -6.94
C HIS A 68 10.67 19.62 -5.69
N ASP A 69 12.00 19.41 -5.79
CA ASP A 69 12.91 19.54 -4.66
C ASP A 69 13.38 20.99 -4.43
N GLY A 70 13.74 21.31 -3.19
CA GLY A 70 14.23 22.64 -2.80
C GLY A 70 13.22 23.77 -2.96
N LEU A 71 13.71 25.01 -2.94
CA LEU A 71 12.89 26.22 -3.09
C LEU A 71 12.34 26.36 -4.52
N LEU A 72 13.19 26.20 -5.52
CA LEU A 72 12.78 26.27 -6.95
C LEU A 72 11.74 25.20 -7.27
N GLY A 73 11.91 24.00 -6.75
CA GLY A 73 10.92 22.94 -6.90
C GLY A 73 9.60 23.24 -6.18
N SER A 74 9.62 24.01 -5.08
CA SER A 74 8.39 24.48 -4.43
C SER A 74 7.65 25.48 -5.32
N ILE A 75 8.37 26.40 -5.98
CA ILE A 75 7.80 27.37 -6.92
C ILE A 75 7.21 26.63 -8.13
N LYS A 76 7.90 25.63 -8.65
CA LYS A 76 7.38 24.78 -9.73
C LYS A 76 6.09 24.08 -9.31
N LEU A 77 6.07 23.43 -8.14
CA LEU A 77 4.87 22.75 -7.62
C LEU A 77 3.69 23.72 -7.44
N ILE A 78 3.94 24.96 -6.96
CA ILE A 78 2.91 26.01 -6.90
C ILE A 78 2.33 26.28 -8.29
N LYS A 79 3.17 26.47 -9.31
CA LYS A 79 2.73 26.71 -10.69
C LYS A 79 1.92 25.55 -11.23
N ASP A 80 2.35 24.31 -10.95
CA ASP A 80 1.67 23.11 -11.41
C ASP A 80 0.30 22.95 -10.74
N LEU A 81 0.20 23.18 -9.43
CA LEU A 81 -1.08 23.08 -8.70
C LEU A 81 -2.06 24.20 -9.07
N LYS A 82 -1.58 25.41 -9.39
CA LYS A 82 -2.44 26.52 -9.85
C LYS A 82 -3.28 26.15 -11.07
N LYS A 83 -2.77 25.33 -11.98
CA LYS A 83 -3.48 24.90 -13.20
C LYS A 83 -4.79 24.16 -12.92
N PHE A 84 -4.90 23.55 -11.75
CA PHE A 84 -6.08 22.76 -11.37
C PHE A 84 -7.20 23.58 -10.70
N ASN A 85 -6.89 24.77 -10.18
CA ASN A 85 -7.83 25.63 -9.45
C ASN A 85 -8.55 24.88 -8.31
N PHE A 86 -7.76 24.28 -7.40
CA PHE A 86 -8.31 23.62 -6.22
C PHE A 86 -8.94 24.62 -5.26
N GLU A 87 -10.08 24.23 -4.67
CA GLU A 87 -10.79 25.01 -3.67
C GLU A 87 -10.40 24.63 -2.26
N LYS A 88 -10.16 23.32 -2.03
CA LYS A 88 -9.81 22.75 -0.73
C LYS A 88 -8.61 21.81 -0.85
N VAL A 89 -7.83 21.72 0.24
CA VAL A 89 -6.76 20.74 0.36
C VAL A 89 -6.74 20.06 1.72
N PHE A 90 -6.55 18.74 1.73
CA PHE A 90 -6.32 17.93 2.92
C PHE A 90 -4.88 17.44 2.93
N ILE A 91 -4.08 17.86 3.91
CA ILE A 91 -2.63 17.58 3.98
C ILE A 91 -2.36 16.63 5.13
N PHE A 92 -2.06 15.37 4.82
CA PHE A 92 -1.77 14.31 5.79
C PHE A 92 -0.31 14.33 6.27
N ASN A 93 0.19 15.52 6.58
CA ASN A 93 1.49 15.73 7.21
C ASN A 93 1.56 17.10 7.89
N SER A 94 2.57 17.28 8.76
CA SER A 94 2.79 18.54 9.54
C SER A 94 3.80 19.48 8.86
N SER A 95 4.03 19.38 7.57
CA SER A 95 5.03 20.17 6.85
C SER A 95 4.52 21.56 6.52
N LEU A 96 5.15 22.59 7.09
CA LEU A 96 4.89 24.00 6.74
C LEU A 96 5.05 24.25 5.22
N ARG A 97 5.95 23.52 4.56
CA ARG A 97 6.17 23.64 3.13
C ARG A 97 4.89 23.39 2.31
N PHE A 98 4.16 22.29 2.60
CA PHE A 98 2.92 22.00 1.86
C PHE A 98 1.81 22.99 2.17
N ASN A 99 1.77 23.53 3.39
CA ASN A 99 0.85 24.61 3.75
C ASN A 99 1.10 25.84 2.88
N LEU A 100 2.35 26.31 2.82
CA LEU A 100 2.73 27.47 2.01
C LEU A 100 2.50 27.23 0.52
N ILE A 101 2.87 26.06 -0.02
CA ILE A 101 2.62 25.71 -1.40
C ILE A 101 1.11 25.79 -1.71
N SER A 102 0.27 25.24 -0.86
CA SER A 102 -1.19 25.28 -1.04
C SER A 102 -1.71 26.72 -1.03
N LYS A 103 -1.28 27.51 -0.07
CA LYS A 103 -1.67 28.93 0.04
C LYS A 103 -1.26 29.74 -1.19
N PHE A 104 0.01 29.60 -1.63
CA PHE A 104 0.51 30.30 -2.81
C PHE A 104 -0.03 29.74 -4.13
N SER A 105 -0.58 28.52 -4.12
CA SER A 105 -1.33 27.99 -5.26
C SER A 105 -2.75 28.55 -5.38
N GLY A 106 -3.19 29.39 -4.42
CA GLY A 106 -4.51 30.01 -4.43
C GLY A 106 -5.61 29.17 -3.78
N ILE A 107 -5.26 28.08 -3.06
CA ILE A 107 -6.24 27.24 -2.36
C ILE A 107 -6.74 27.98 -1.13
N LYS A 108 -8.06 28.12 -1.02
CA LYS A 108 -8.68 28.92 0.04
C LYS A 108 -8.83 28.18 1.36
N GLU A 109 -9.22 26.90 1.31
CA GLU A 109 -9.48 26.07 2.49
C GLU A 109 -8.39 25.00 2.62
N ILE A 110 -7.57 25.15 3.68
CA ILE A 110 -6.42 24.28 3.94
C ILE A 110 -6.64 23.56 5.25
N TYR A 111 -6.83 22.25 5.18
CA TYR A 111 -6.93 21.32 6.30
C TYR A 111 -5.61 20.56 6.39
N GLN A 112 -4.97 20.57 7.56
CA GLN A 112 -3.65 19.98 7.73
C GLN A 112 -3.46 19.41 9.14
N TYR A 113 -2.59 18.40 9.27
CA TYR A 113 -2.09 18.00 10.58
C TYR A 113 -1.49 19.17 11.32
N PRO A 114 -1.63 19.23 12.66
CA PRO A 114 -1.06 20.33 13.45
C PRO A 114 0.41 20.56 13.12
N LEU A 115 0.76 21.80 12.81
CA LEU A 115 2.15 22.20 12.59
C LEU A 115 2.90 22.13 13.92
N PHE A 116 4.16 21.73 13.87
CA PHE A 116 5.08 21.69 15.02
C PHE A 116 4.71 20.72 16.16
N THR A 117 3.67 19.92 16.01
CA THR A 117 3.27 18.94 17.03
C THR A 117 3.79 17.56 16.63
N LYS A 118 4.87 17.11 17.24
CA LYS A 118 5.30 15.70 17.18
C LYS A 118 4.49 14.92 18.22
N LYS A 119 3.38 14.32 17.81
CA LYS A 119 2.71 13.29 18.62
C LYS A 119 3.18 11.94 18.14
N ASN A 120 3.71 11.13 19.03
CA ASN A 120 4.01 9.70 18.79
C ASN A 120 2.70 8.92 18.65
N GLN A 121 1.97 9.15 17.56
CA GLN A 121 0.75 8.42 17.24
C GLN A 121 0.96 7.66 15.95
N HIS A 122 0.45 6.45 15.95
CA HIS A 122 0.44 5.64 14.75
C HIS A 122 -0.27 6.39 13.60
N ILE A 123 0.25 6.23 12.40
CA ILE A 123 -0.21 6.87 11.15
C ILE A 123 -1.73 6.79 10.95
N ILE A 124 -2.34 5.63 11.21
CA ILE A 124 -3.78 5.40 11.06
C ILE A 124 -4.56 6.22 12.09
N LYS A 125 -4.15 6.16 13.37
CA LYS A 125 -4.81 6.91 14.44
C LYS A 125 -4.73 8.40 14.23
N THR A 126 -3.59 8.88 13.75
CA THR A 126 -3.40 10.29 13.39
C THR A 126 -4.35 10.71 12.27
N ALA A 127 -4.49 9.88 11.23
CA ALA A 127 -5.39 10.15 10.11
C ALA A 127 -6.87 10.09 10.54
N GLN A 128 -7.26 9.11 11.38
CA GLN A 128 -8.60 9.02 11.96
C GLN A 128 -8.96 10.27 12.76
N ASN A 129 -8.07 10.68 13.68
CA ASN A 129 -8.27 11.87 14.50
C ASN A 129 -8.36 13.14 13.65
N PHE A 130 -7.56 13.24 12.59
CA PHE A 130 -7.60 14.37 11.67
C PHE A 130 -8.94 14.46 10.93
N ILE A 131 -9.38 13.36 10.31
CA ILE A 131 -10.68 13.34 9.60
C ILE A 131 -11.83 13.61 10.58
N LYS A 132 -11.80 13.00 11.78
CA LYS A 132 -12.81 13.27 12.82
C LYS A 132 -12.85 14.75 13.20
N SER A 133 -11.69 15.35 13.44
CA SER A 133 -11.61 16.77 13.85
C SER A 133 -12.02 17.76 12.75
N GLN A 134 -11.75 17.44 11.48
CA GLN A 134 -12.01 18.36 10.36
C GLN A 134 -13.38 18.17 9.70
N LEU A 135 -13.90 16.95 9.70
CA LEU A 135 -15.12 16.59 8.95
C LEU A 135 -16.24 16.02 9.82
N ASP A 136 -15.95 15.76 11.11
CA ASP A 136 -16.84 15.05 12.05
C ASP A 136 -17.25 13.65 11.57
N ILE A 137 -16.33 12.93 10.94
CA ILE A 137 -16.54 11.58 10.42
C ILE A 137 -15.63 10.60 11.14
N ASN A 138 -16.18 9.48 11.62
CA ASN A 138 -15.41 8.33 12.05
C ASN A 138 -15.09 7.46 10.83
N VAL A 139 -13.80 7.19 10.61
CA VAL A 139 -13.33 6.36 9.49
C VAL A 139 -12.79 5.05 10.02
N GLU A 140 -13.38 3.95 9.57
CA GLU A 140 -12.81 2.61 9.79
C GLU A 140 -11.60 2.41 8.87
N SER A 141 -10.57 1.80 9.43
CA SER A 141 -9.34 1.53 8.67
C SER A 141 -9.48 0.23 7.90
N GLN A 142 -10.31 0.24 6.86
CA GLN A 142 -10.50 -0.89 5.97
C GLN A 142 -10.32 -0.44 4.52
N PRO A 143 -9.08 -0.46 4.00
CA PRO A 143 -8.83 -0.11 2.61
C PRO A 143 -9.49 -1.12 1.68
N PHE A 144 -9.95 -0.62 0.53
CA PHE A 144 -10.55 -1.44 -0.50
C PHE A 144 -10.03 -1.02 -1.89
N ILE A 145 -9.61 -2.02 -2.66
CA ILE A 145 -9.22 -1.86 -4.08
C ILE A 145 -10.23 -2.62 -4.92
N GLN A 146 -10.96 -1.87 -5.73
CA GLN A 146 -11.92 -2.43 -6.66
C GLN A 146 -11.21 -2.84 -7.95
N LEU A 147 -11.47 -4.05 -8.42
CA LEU A 147 -11.03 -4.54 -9.73
C LEU A 147 -12.26 -4.89 -10.58
N GLU A 148 -12.12 -4.72 -11.88
CA GLU A 148 -13.13 -5.19 -12.84
C GLU A 148 -13.13 -6.73 -12.90
N ASN A 149 -14.30 -7.34 -12.89
CA ASN A 149 -14.46 -8.81 -12.96
C ASN A 149 -13.73 -9.37 -14.18
N LYS A 150 -13.78 -8.67 -15.32
CA LYS A 150 -13.08 -9.06 -16.55
C LYS A 150 -11.57 -9.27 -16.33
N LEU A 151 -10.91 -8.43 -15.50
CA LEU A 151 -9.49 -8.58 -15.20
C LEU A 151 -9.24 -9.80 -14.31
N ILE A 152 -10.12 -10.05 -13.34
CA ILE A 152 -10.05 -11.19 -12.42
C ILE A 152 -10.20 -12.49 -13.22
N ASP A 153 -11.20 -12.57 -14.10
CA ASP A 153 -11.46 -13.76 -14.94
C ASP A 153 -10.32 -14.00 -15.95
N SER A 154 -9.80 -12.92 -16.55
CA SER A 154 -8.65 -13.01 -17.45
C SER A 154 -7.40 -13.53 -16.74
N ALA A 155 -7.11 -13.04 -15.54
CA ALA A 155 -5.99 -13.53 -14.73
C ALA A 155 -6.18 -15.02 -14.39
N LYS A 156 -7.39 -15.40 -13.98
CA LYS A 156 -7.73 -16.80 -13.68
C LYS A 156 -7.44 -17.72 -14.86
N LYS A 157 -7.85 -17.32 -16.06
CA LYS A 157 -7.60 -18.09 -17.29
C LYS A 157 -6.11 -18.14 -17.66
N ASN A 158 -5.44 -16.99 -17.66
CA ASN A 158 -4.05 -16.88 -18.11
C ASN A 158 -3.07 -17.64 -17.22
N PHE A 159 -3.33 -17.64 -15.90
CA PHE A 159 -2.49 -18.32 -14.91
C PHE A 159 -3.01 -19.70 -14.53
N LYS A 160 -4.04 -20.21 -15.25
CA LYS A 160 -4.66 -21.52 -15.00
C LYS A 160 -4.96 -21.72 -13.52
N ILE A 161 -5.63 -20.72 -12.92
CA ILE A 161 -6.03 -20.76 -11.52
C ILE A 161 -7.27 -21.63 -11.41
N ASP A 162 -7.13 -22.80 -10.78
CA ASP A 162 -8.23 -23.77 -10.60
C ASP A 162 -8.90 -23.53 -9.24
N ASN A 163 -10.22 -23.68 -9.21
CA ASN A 163 -10.99 -23.64 -7.96
C ASN A 163 -10.82 -24.91 -7.12
N ASN A 164 -10.34 -26.01 -7.71
CA ASN A 164 -10.05 -27.27 -7.02
C ASN A 164 -8.68 -27.25 -6.33
N GLU A 165 -7.91 -26.18 -6.50
CA GLU A 165 -6.64 -25.95 -5.83
C GLU A 165 -6.75 -24.79 -4.86
N ILE A 166 -6.02 -24.86 -3.74
CA ILE A 166 -5.83 -23.71 -2.87
C ILE A 166 -4.71 -22.85 -3.43
N ASN A 167 -5.08 -21.68 -3.94
CA ASN A 167 -4.14 -20.72 -4.50
C ASN A 167 -3.65 -19.80 -3.39
N ILE A 168 -2.37 -19.84 -3.09
CA ILE A 168 -1.74 -19.14 -1.97
C ILE A 168 -0.78 -18.10 -2.52
N LEU A 169 -0.97 -16.83 -2.13
CA LEU A 169 0.04 -15.82 -2.37
C LEU A 169 1.13 -15.91 -1.29
N LEU A 170 2.38 -16.00 -1.69
CA LEU A 170 3.54 -15.85 -0.82
C LEU A 170 4.21 -14.51 -1.10
N GLY A 171 4.01 -13.53 -0.23
CA GLY A 171 4.64 -12.20 -0.29
C GLY A 171 6.02 -12.24 0.36
N ILE A 172 7.01 -12.74 -0.38
CA ILE A 172 8.35 -13.06 0.12
C ILE A 172 9.30 -11.85 0.17
N GLY A 173 8.92 -10.72 -0.44
CA GLY A 173 9.68 -9.48 -0.43
C GLY A 173 9.54 -8.68 0.88
N GLY A 174 10.38 -7.65 1.03
CA GLY A 174 10.34 -6.73 2.17
C GLY A 174 11.43 -5.67 2.07
N SER A 175 11.14 -4.44 2.49
CA SER A 175 12.01 -3.27 2.33
C SER A 175 13.28 -3.27 3.21
N GLY A 176 13.44 -4.24 4.11
CA GLY A 176 14.61 -4.38 4.98
C GLY A 176 14.96 -5.85 5.17
N SER A 177 16.24 -6.13 5.48
CA SER A 177 16.71 -7.51 5.74
C SER A 177 15.95 -8.16 6.89
N THR A 178 15.66 -7.40 7.93
CA THR A 178 14.90 -7.84 9.12
C THR A 178 13.45 -8.22 8.84
N LYS A 179 12.87 -7.71 7.75
CA LYS A 179 11.49 -8.00 7.35
C LYS A 179 11.35 -9.24 6.45
N ARG A 180 12.45 -9.83 6.03
CA ARG A 180 12.41 -10.96 5.09
C ARG A 180 12.60 -12.29 5.81
N VAL A 181 11.56 -13.09 5.79
CA VAL A 181 11.63 -14.48 6.28
C VAL A 181 12.49 -15.30 5.31
N PRO A 182 13.42 -16.13 5.79
CA PRO A 182 14.28 -16.95 4.94
C PRO A 182 13.50 -17.94 4.05
N ALA A 183 14.01 -18.20 2.85
CA ALA A 183 13.40 -19.12 1.88
C ALA A 183 13.11 -20.50 2.47
N LYS A 184 13.98 -21.02 3.35
CA LYS A 184 13.79 -22.30 4.04
C LYS A 184 12.44 -22.39 4.75
N LYS A 185 12.00 -21.31 5.41
CA LYS A 185 10.71 -21.29 6.15
C LYS A 185 9.50 -21.35 5.21
N TYR A 186 9.59 -20.70 4.06
CA TYR A 186 8.56 -20.82 3.02
C TYR A 186 8.51 -22.24 2.44
N ILE A 187 9.66 -22.86 2.21
CA ILE A 187 9.74 -24.23 1.70
C ILE A 187 9.16 -25.23 2.73
N GLU A 188 9.51 -25.10 4.02
CA GLU A 188 8.94 -25.90 5.12
C GLU A 188 7.40 -25.74 5.18
N PHE A 189 6.90 -24.53 5.04
CA PHE A 189 5.46 -24.26 4.97
C PHE A 189 4.81 -24.94 3.75
N MET A 190 5.42 -24.81 2.57
CA MET A 190 4.92 -25.41 1.34
C MET A 190 4.86 -26.94 1.46
N GLU A 191 5.86 -27.59 2.03
CA GLU A 191 5.87 -29.03 2.30
C GLU A 191 4.70 -29.45 3.18
N MET A 192 4.43 -28.72 4.26
CA MET A 192 3.31 -29.01 5.16
C MET A 192 1.96 -28.80 4.46
N ALA A 193 1.83 -27.72 3.69
CA ALA A 193 0.60 -27.42 2.97
C ALA A 193 0.27 -28.48 1.91
N ILE A 194 1.25 -28.89 1.12
CA ILE A 194 1.08 -29.85 0.02
C ILE A 194 0.74 -31.26 0.55
N LYS A 195 1.21 -31.64 1.74
CA LYS A 195 0.84 -32.93 2.37
C LYS A 195 -0.65 -33.05 2.62
N ASN A 196 -1.33 -31.94 2.88
CA ASN A 196 -2.72 -31.93 3.31
C ASN A 196 -3.70 -31.40 2.25
N TYR A 197 -3.19 -30.60 1.30
CA TYR A 197 -4.02 -29.87 0.35
C TYR A 197 -3.38 -29.85 -1.04
N ASN A 198 -4.21 -29.77 -2.07
CA ASN A 198 -3.73 -29.46 -3.41
C ASN A 198 -3.50 -27.94 -3.51
N CYS A 199 -2.25 -27.49 -3.43
CA CYS A 199 -1.88 -26.08 -3.38
C CYS A 199 -1.09 -25.64 -4.60
N LYS A 200 -1.30 -24.38 -5.00
CA LYS A 200 -0.49 -23.62 -5.95
C LYS A 200 -0.01 -22.33 -5.27
N PHE A 201 1.23 -21.94 -5.51
CA PHE A 201 1.86 -20.80 -4.84
C PHE A 201 2.24 -19.70 -5.83
N PHE A 202 1.82 -18.48 -5.56
CA PHE A 202 2.16 -17.29 -6.32
C PHE A 202 3.22 -16.50 -5.53
N LEU A 203 4.43 -16.38 -6.09
CA LEU A 203 5.56 -15.76 -5.38
C LEU A 203 5.62 -14.26 -5.72
N ALA A 204 5.26 -13.41 -4.77
CA ALA A 204 5.25 -11.96 -4.94
C ALA A 204 6.47 -11.33 -4.24
N THR A 205 7.27 -10.61 -5.00
CA THR A 205 8.51 -9.97 -4.53
C THR A 205 8.85 -8.73 -5.36
N GLY A 206 9.76 -7.91 -4.83
CA GLY A 206 10.39 -6.82 -5.58
C GLY A 206 11.51 -7.32 -6.51
N LYS A 207 12.23 -6.35 -7.11
CA LYS A 207 13.31 -6.64 -8.07
C LYS A 207 14.70 -6.46 -7.47
N ASN A 208 14.83 -6.21 -6.16
CA ASN A 208 16.15 -6.11 -5.54
C ASN A 208 16.81 -7.51 -5.42
N GLU A 209 18.14 -7.52 -5.45
CA GLU A 209 18.92 -8.77 -5.47
C GLU A 209 18.62 -9.68 -4.29
N GLU A 210 18.47 -9.14 -3.09
CA GLU A 210 18.26 -9.92 -1.88
C GLU A 210 16.87 -10.61 -1.88
N GLU A 211 15.85 -9.97 -2.40
CA GLU A 211 14.54 -10.58 -2.56
C GLU A 211 14.56 -11.64 -3.67
N GLN A 212 15.29 -11.39 -4.75
CA GLN A 212 15.45 -12.35 -5.86
C GLN A 212 16.19 -13.62 -5.42
N VAL A 213 17.14 -13.52 -4.48
CA VAL A 213 17.81 -14.70 -3.91
C VAL A 213 16.80 -15.62 -3.21
N ILE A 214 15.88 -15.07 -2.42
CA ILE A 214 14.83 -15.85 -1.74
C ILE A 214 13.93 -16.55 -2.79
N GLN A 215 13.46 -15.82 -3.78
CA GLN A 215 12.64 -16.40 -4.86
C GLN A 215 13.37 -17.52 -5.58
N LYS A 216 14.65 -17.31 -5.95
CA LYS A 216 15.45 -18.32 -6.64
C LYS A 216 15.61 -19.59 -5.81
N GLN A 217 15.84 -19.49 -4.51
CA GLN A 217 15.94 -20.64 -3.61
C GLN A 217 14.63 -21.43 -3.58
N ILE A 218 13.47 -20.76 -3.52
CA ILE A 218 12.17 -21.43 -3.57
C ILE A 218 11.97 -22.14 -4.91
N LEU A 219 12.30 -21.48 -6.03
CA LEU A 219 12.17 -22.05 -7.38
C LEU A 219 13.19 -23.15 -7.69
N GLN A 220 14.20 -23.33 -6.88
CA GLN A 220 15.14 -24.46 -6.93
C GLN A 220 14.71 -25.64 -6.04
N SER A 221 13.67 -25.48 -5.23
CA SER A 221 13.16 -26.56 -4.38
C SER A 221 12.42 -27.62 -5.20
N ILE A 222 12.12 -28.76 -4.55
CA ILE A 222 11.35 -29.84 -5.14
C ILE A 222 9.90 -29.44 -5.47
N HIS A 223 9.45 -28.30 -4.97
CA HIS A 223 8.07 -27.79 -5.16
C HIS A 223 7.96 -26.72 -6.27
N LYS A 224 9.01 -26.50 -7.06
CA LYS A 224 9.08 -25.48 -8.12
C LYS A 224 7.90 -25.52 -9.09
N ASP A 225 7.42 -26.71 -9.44
CA ASP A 225 6.34 -26.90 -10.43
C ASP A 225 4.96 -26.42 -9.93
N ARG A 226 4.84 -26.16 -8.61
CA ARG A 226 3.67 -25.55 -7.98
C ARG A 226 3.79 -24.05 -7.77
N CYS A 227 4.93 -23.43 -8.17
CA CYS A 227 5.24 -22.04 -7.97
C CYS A 227 5.12 -21.23 -9.24
N ILE A 228 4.49 -20.06 -9.13
CA ILE A 228 4.40 -19.07 -10.21
C ILE A 228 5.03 -17.77 -9.71
N PRO A 229 6.20 -17.38 -10.25
CA PRO A 229 6.83 -16.10 -9.89
C PRO A 229 6.08 -14.91 -10.52
N LEU A 230 5.89 -13.83 -9.75
CA LEU A 230 5.17 -12.63 -10.18
C LEU A 230 6.09 -11.41 -10.37
N ASP A 231 7.39 -11.53 -10.13
CA ASP A 231 8.36 -10.42 -10.14
C ASP A 231 8.52 -9.73 -11.51
N GLN A 232 8.24 -10.44 -12.60
CA GLN A 232 8.27 -9.87 -13.96
C GLN A 232 6.93 -9.28 -14.42
N ILE A 233 5.87 -9.45 -13.61
CA ILE A 233 4.53 -8.97 -13.93
C ILE A 233 4.37 -7.55 -13.36
N LYS A 234 3.76 -6.64 -14.12
CA LYS A 234 3.46 -5.30 -13.63
C LYS A 234 2.48 -5.37 -12.45
N LEU A 235 2.61 -4.45 -11.50
CA LEU A 235 1.76 -4.45 -10.31
C LEU A 235 0.27 -4.50 -10.66
N LYS A 236 -0.18 -3.68 -11.61
CA LYS A 236 -1.58 -3.66 -12.06
C LYS A 236 -2.10 -5.02 -12.54
N ASP A 237 -1.22 -5.83 -13.16
CA ASP A 237 -1.56 -7.15 -13.69
C ASP A 237 -1.40 -8.25 -12.61
N THR A 238 -0.67 -7.96 -11.53
CA THR A 238 -0.52 -8.83 -10.35
C THR A 238 -1.77 -8.80 -9.46
N LEU A 239 -2.45 -7.65 -9.34
CA LEU A 239 -3.61 -7.51 -8.46
C LEU A 239 -4.75 -8.50 -8.77
N PRO A 240 -5.16 -8.71 -10.03
CA PRO A 240 -6.18 -9.70 -10.36
C PRO A 240 -5.76 -11.14 -10.02
N ILE A 241 -4.46 -11.44 -10.06
CA ILE A 241 -3.93 -12.75 -9.64
C ILE A 241 -4.08 -12.91 -8.13
N ILE A 242 -3.66 -11.89 -7.35
CA ILE A 242 -3.82 -11.85 -5.89
C ILE A 242 -5.30 -12.03 -5.51
N LYS A 243 -6.21 -11.34 -6.20
CA LYS A 243 -7.66 -11.43 -5.95
C LYS A 243 -8.23 -12.84 -6.13
N ASN A 244 -7.60 -13.67 -6.94
CA ASN A 244 -7.97 -15.07 -7.14
C ASN A 244 -7.34 -16.02 -6.11
N CYS A 245 -6.45 -15.55 -5.22
CA CYS A 245 -5.92 -16.35 -4.13
C CYS A 245 -6.91 -16.45 -2.97
N GLN A 246 -6.99 -17.62 -2.32
CA GLN A 246 -7.81 -17.83 -1.14
C GLN A 246 -7.18 -17.23 0.11
N ILE A 247 -5.84 -17.24 0.17
CA ILE A 247 -5.06 -16.73 1.30
C ILE A 247 -3.76 -16.11 0.81
N ALA A 248 -3.28 -15.10 1.52
CA ALA A 248 -1.96 -14.52 1.35
C ALA A 248 -1.14 -14.70 2.63
N ILE A 249 0.13 -15.10 2.48
CA ILE A 249 1.11 -15.17 3.58
C ILE A 249 2.26 -14.27 3.16
N CYS A 250 2.37 -13.13 3.82
CA CYS A 250 3.26 -12.08 3.39
C CYS A 250 4.16 -11.61 4.53
N ASN A 251 5.40 -11.29 4.24
CA ASN A 251 6.17 -10.41 5.10
C ASN A 251 5.44 -9.08 5.28
N ASP A 252 5.79 -8.29 6.30
CA ASP A 252 5.35 -6.90 6.42
C ASP A 252 5.89 -6.07 5.23
N SER A 253 5.11 -6.07 4.16
CA SER A 253 5.46 -5.51 2.86
C SER A 253 4.22 -4.97 2.13
N SER A 254 4.43 -4.33 0.98
CA SER A 254 3.34 -3.82 0.14
C SER A 254 2.31 -4.89 -0.23
N PHE A 255 2.73 -6.14 -0.40
CA PHE A 255 1.83 -7.22 -0.79
C PHE A 255 0.85 -7.62 0.31
N SER A 256 1.22 -7.50 1.60
CA SER A 256 0.27 -7.72 2.70
C SER A 256 -0.87 -6.68 2.67
N HIS A 257 -0.53 -5.42 2.46
CA HIS A 257 -1.52 -4.34 2.36
C HIS A 257 -2.42 -4.47 1.13
N LEU A 258 -1.84 -4.81 -0.03
CA LEU A 258 -2.59 -5.00 -1.28
C LEU A 258 -3.53 -6.20 -1.18
N SER A 259 -3.08 -7.32 -0.64
CA SER A 259 -3.91 -8.52 -0.47
C SER A 259 -5.11 -8.26 0.43
N ALA A 260 -4.89 -7.63 1.58
CA ALA A 260 -5.96 -7.26 2.49
C ALA A 260 -6.96 -6.28 1.85
N ALA A 261 -6.46 -5.29 1.09
CA ALA A 261 -7.30 -4.32 0.39
C ALA A 261 -8.08 -4.94 -0.78
N LEU A 262 -7.62 -6.04 -1.34
CA LEU A 262 -8.35 -6.86 -2.31
C LEU A 262 -9.35 -7.83 -1.65
N GLY A 263 -9.43 -7.84 -0.32
CA GLY A 263 -10.33 -8.69 0.44
C GLY A 263 -9.86 -10.14 0.63
N VAL A 264 -8.57 -10.40 0.40
CA VAL A 264 -7.94 -11.72 0.64
C VAL A 264 -7.54 -11.82 2.10
N GLU A 265 -7.84 -12.95 2.75
CA GLU A 265 -7.36 -13.24 4.11
C GLU A 265 -5.83 -13.27 4.09
N THR A 266 -5.21 -12.42 4.91
CA THR A 266 -3.77 -12.14 4.82
C THR A 266 -3.09 -12.38 6.15
N ILE A 267 -2.24 -13.39 6.21
CA ILE A 267 -1.31 -13.62 7.32
C ILE A 267 -0.11 -12.70 7.10
N VAL A 268 0.20 -11.87 8.09
CA VAL A 268 1.31 -10.92 8.03
C VAL A 268 2.41 -11.34 9.00
N LEU A 269 3.57 -11.68 8.45
CA LEU A 269 4.74 -12.11 9.21
C LEU A 269 5.47 -10.84 9.72
N MET A 270 5.22 -10.50 10.98
CA MET A 270 5.74 -9.28 11.62
C MET A 270 7.04 -9.58 12.35
N THR A 271 8.07 -8.77 12.10
CA THR A 271 9.40 -8.99 12.70
C THR A 271 9.94 -7.76 13.44
N ASP A 272 9.80 -6.56 12.86
CA ASP A 272 10.40 -5.34 13.43
C ASP A 272 9.50 -4.10 13.35
N THR A 273 8.28 -4.25 12.84
CA THR A 273 7.34 -3.14 12.65
C THR A 273 6.20 -3.23 13.67
N PRO A 274 5.65 -2.13 14.18
CA PRO A 274 4.53 -2.17 15.11
C PRO A 274 3.35 -2.98 14.59
N LEU A 275 2.76 -3.83 15.43
CA LEU A 275 1.66 -4.75 15.08
C LEU A 275 0.52 -4.08 14.33
N LEU A 276 0.27 -2.79 14.58
CA LEU A 276 -0.80 -2.07 13.92
C LEU A 276 -0.64 -1.99 12.39
N TYR A 277 0.57 -2.14 11.85
CA TYR A 277 0.77 -2.26 10.40
C TYR A 277 0.31 -3.60 9.84
N GLY A 278 0.24 -4.63 10.67
CA GLY A 278 -0.19 -5.98 10.28
C GLY A 278 -1.62 -6.34 10.72
N ASN A 279 -2.36 -5.45 11.42
CA ASN A 279 -3.70 -5.77 11.93
C ASN A 279 -4.71 -4.62 11.84
N TYR A 280 -4.47 -3.60 11.02
CA TYR A 280 -5.38 -2.46 10.91
C TYR A 280 -6.62 -2.74 10.06
N SER A 281 -6.63 -3.81 9.31
CA SER A 281 -7.76 -4.28 8.50
C SER A 281 -8.28 -5.62 9.06
N PRO A 282 -9.60 -5.90 9.01
CA PRO A 282 -10.16 -7.19 9.42
C PRO A 282 -9.67 -8.36 8.57
N LYS A 283 -9.02 -8.09 7.44
CA LYS A 283 -8.40 -9.08 6.55
C LYS A 283 -6.93 -9.36 6.87
N MET A 284 -6.37 -8.75 7.91
CA MET A 284 -4.97 -8.91 8.29
C MET A 284 -4.84 -9.65 9.63
N HIS A 285 -4.03 -10.68 9.63
CA HIS A 285 -3.79 -11.57 10.77
C HIS A 285 -2.28 -11.61 11.05
N PRO A 286 -1.77 -10.79 12.00
CA PRO A 286 -0.35 -10.72 12.28
C PRO A 286 0.15 -11.96 13.01
N ILE A 287 1.29 -12.47 12.60
CA ILE A 287 2.08 -13.46 13.32
C ILE A 287 3.40 -12.81 13.72
N ILE A 288 3.78 -12.96 14.98
CA ILE A 288 5.05 -12.50 15.55
C ILE A 288 5.97 -13.67 15.85
N PRO A 289 7.29 -13.48 15.97
CA PRO A 289 8.23 -14.54 16.34
C PRO A 289 7.89 -15.16 17.71
N ASP A 290 8.20 -16.44 17.86
CA ASP A 290 8.02 -17.17 19.12
C ASP A 290 8.80 -16.50 20.26
N GLY A 291 8.18 -16.37 21.41
CA GLY A 291 8.76 -15.74 22.60
C GLY A 291 8.61 -14.22 22.66
N GLU A 292 8.15 -13.57 21.60
CA GLU A 292 7.86 -12.13 21.59
C GLU A 292 6.40 -11.86 21.95
N THR A 293 6.16 -10.80 22.71
CA THR A 293 4.80 -10.35 23.05
C THR A 293 4.40 -9.09 22.26
N THR A 294 5.37 -8.36 21.78
CA THR A 294 5.17 -7.12 20.97
C THR A 294 6.27 -7.02 19.93
N VAL A 295 5.95 -6.36 18.85
CA VAL A 295 6.94 -5.95 17.84
C VAL A 295 7.02 -4.44 17.87
N THR A 296 8.21 -3.91 18.09
CA THR A 296 8.47 -2.48 18.17
C THR A 296 9.30 -2.02 16.98
N HIS A 297 8.98 -0.85 16.48
CA HIS A 297 9.76 -0.19 15.43
C HIS A 297 10.85 0.64 16.10
N ASN A 298 12.12 0.26 15.92
CA ASN A 298 13.28 0.97 16.47
C ASN A 298 13.65 2.24 15.69
N THR A 299 12.83 2.65 14.75
CA THR A 299 13.02 3.90 13.99
C THR A 299 12.00 4.93 14.42
N LEU A 300 12.42 5.78 15.29
CA LEU A 300 11.80 7.05 15.56
C LEU A 300 12.28 8.12 14.57
#